data_92c7f481474b871e9fb52484298b0681
#
_entry.id   92c7f481474b871e9fb52484298b0681
#
_cell.length_a   1.000
_cell.length_b   1.000
_cell.length_c   1.000
_cell.angle_alpha   90.00
_cell.angle_beta   90.00
_cell.angle_gamma   90.00
#
_symmetry.space_group_name_H-M   'P 1'
#
loop_
_entity.id
_entity.type
_entity.pdbx_description
1 polymer ?
#
loop_
_entity_poly.entity_id
_entity_poly.type
_entity_poly.pdbx_seq_one_letter_code
_entity_poly.pdbx_strand_id
1 'polypeptide(L)'
;TPKPSSAASDVYKRQGVESERAKKIMSKLYKPFLLNNFRVIFMDIPSAEMTKYAANSMLATRISFMNDIANLCELVGADVNMVRSGIGSDTRIGRKFLYPGIGYGGSCFPKDVKALIKTAEQNGYDMRVLRAVEEVNEIQKSALFEKLLKLFNNKLKDKTIAIWGLAFKPETDDMREAPALVLIDKLRQAGCKIRVYDPAAMEECKRRIGDSVYYAHDMYDAVLDADVLMLVTEWKECRLPSWPVIKKTMTQ
;
A
#
# COMPACT_ATOMS: atom_id res chain seq x y z
N THR A 1 17.10 -19.18 4.59
CA THR A 1 16.77 -18.97 3.15
C THR A 1 15.70 -17.92 3.06
N PRO A 2 15.92 -16.79 2.33
CA PRO A 2 14.89 -15.79 2.18
C PRO A 2 13.66 -16.42 1.51
N LYS A 3 12.47 -16.25 2.11
CA LYS A 3 11.22 -16.63 1.45
C LYS A 3 11.12 -15.86 0.14
N PRO A 4 10.76 -16.50 -0.98
CA PRO A 4 10.52 -15.76 -2.21
C PRO A 4 9.41 -14.75 -1.93
N SER A 5 9.68 -13.48 -2.24
CA SER A 5 8.65 -12.44 -2.14
C SER A 5 7.43 -12.85 -2.98
N SER A 6 6.24 -12.41 -2.62
CA SER A 6 5.01 -12.64 -3.39
C SER A 6 5.12 -12.14 -4.85
N ALA A 7 6.07 -11.25 -5.14
CA ALA A 7 6.49 -10.86 -6.48
C ALA A 7 7.23 -11.97 -7.26
N ALA A 8 7.72 -13.02 -6.60
CA ALA A 8 8.32 -14.18 -7.28
C ALA A 8 7.27 -15.13 -7.88
N SER A 9 5.99 -14.95 -7.55
CA SER A 9 4.88 -15.68 -8.18
C SER A 9 4.39 -15.04 -9.49
N ASP A 10 5.01 -13.96 -9.95
CA ASP A 10 4.67 -13.36 -11.23
C ASP A 10 5.05 -14.30 -12.37
N VAL A 11 4.04 -14.71 -13.09
CA VAL A 11 3.97 -15.76 -14.10
C VAL A 11 4.94 -15.56 -15.27
N TYR A 12 5.63 -14.42 -15.38
CA TYR A 12 6.49 -14.09 -16.51
C TYR A 12 7.78 -13.41 -16.06
N LYS A 13 8.92 -13.91 -16.54
CA LYS A 13 10.20 -13.17 -16.52
C LYS A 13 10.34 -12.41 -17.83
N ARG A 14 10.52 -11.09 -17.73
CA ARG A 14 10.73 -10.20 -18.87
C ARG A 14 12.20 -9.84 -18.93
N GLN A 15 12.84 -10.10 -20.08
CA GLN A 15 14.27 -9.91 -20.25
C GLN A 15 14.56 -9.08 -21.51
N GLY A 16 15.21 -7.93 -21.32
CA GLY A 16 15.82 -7.18 -22.39
C GLY A 16 17.11 -7.87 -22.84
N VAL A 17 17.22 -8.21 -24.11
CA VAL A 17 18.41 -8.84 -24.70
C VAL A 17 18.63 -8.34 -26.12
N GLU A 18 19.91 -8.13 -26.50
CA GLU A 18 20.31 -7.68 -27.83
C GLU A 18 20.99 -8.79 -28.66
N SER A 19 21.27 -9.95 -28.07
CA SER A 19 21.95 -11.04 -28.76
C SER A 19 21.38 -12.41 -28.45
N GLU A 20 21.44 -13.30 -29.43
CA GLU A 20 21.04 -14.71 -29.27
C GLU A 20 21.90 -15.44 -28.22
N ARG A 21 23.16 -15.03 -28.04
CA ARG A 21 24.03 -15.56 -26.98
C ARG A 21 23.46 -15.24 -25.60
N ALA A 22 23.10 -13.95 -25.35
CA ALA A 22 22.50 -13.53 -24.09
C ALA A 22 21.18 -14.25 -23.83
N LYS A 23 20.33 -14.36 -24.85
CA LYS A 23 19.05 -15.09 -24.76
C LYS A 23 19.23 -16.56 -24.35
N LYS A 24 20.19 -17.25 -24.95
CA LYS A 24 20.51 -18.66 -24.59
C LYS A 24 21.00 -18.77 -23.15
N ILE A 25 21.88 -17.87 -22.70
CA ILE A 25 22.42 -17.85 -21.33
C ILE A 25 21.28 -17.61 -20.33
N MET A 26 20.45 -16.58 -20.54
CA MET A 26 19.33 -16.25 -19.66
C MET A 26 18.26 -17.36 -19.62
N SER A 27 17.96 -17.98 -20.77
CA SER A 27 17.07 -19.15 -20.83
C SER A 27 17.59 -20.30 -19.97
N LYS A 28 18.89 -20.58 -20.04
CA LYS A 28 19.54 -21.63 -19.22
C LYS A 28 19.52 -21.28 -17.72
N LEU A 29 19.80 -20.02 -17.38
CA LEU A 29 19.81 -19.52 -16.00
C LEU A 29 18.43 -19.64 -15.33
N TYR A 30 17.37 -19.26 -16.04
CA TYR A 30 16.01 -19.29 -15.49
C TYR A 30 15.32 -20.66 -15.59
N LYS A 31 15.84 -21.60 -16.38
CA LYS A 31 15.24 -22.93 -16.59
C LYS A 31 14.85 -23.64 -15.27
N PRO A 32 15.68 -23.67 -14.21
CA PRO A 32 15.33 -24.33 -12.95
C PRO A 32 14.11 -23.73 -12.23
N PHE A 33 13.82 -22.45 -12.50
CA PHE A 33 12.70 -21.71 -11.88
C PHE A 33 11.41 -21.74 -12.70
N LEU A 34 11.43 -22.41 -13.88
CA LEU A 34 10.33 -22.43 -14.84
C LEU A 34 9.50 -23.71 -14.79
N LEU A 35 9.58 -24.48 -13.70
CA LEU A 35 9.01 -25.81 -13.54
C LEU A 35 7.47 -25.88 -13.69
N ASN A 36 6.77 -24.75 -13.66
CA ASN A 36 5.29 -24.68 -13.74
C ASN A 36 4.80 -23.78 -14.87
N ASN A 37 5.26 -23.95 -16.11
CA ASN A 37 4.84 -23.15 -17.27
C ASN A 37 5.17 -21.65 -17.21
N PHE A 38 6.14 -21.22 -16.43
CA PHE A 38 6.63 -19.84 -16.50
C PHE A 38 7.31 -19.59 -17.85
N ARG A 39 6.89 -18.55 -18.54
CA ARG A 39 7.50 -18.14 -19.79
C ARG A 39 8.48 -17.00 -19.56
N VAL A 40 9.68 -17.10 -20.11
CA VAL A 40 10.56 -15.95 -20.28
C VAL A 40 10.14 -15.25 -21.57
N ILE A 41 9.78 -13.98 -21.45
CA ILE A 41 9.49 -13.12 -22.60
C ILE A 41 10.75 -12.33 -22.88
N PHE A 42 11.36 -12.56 -24.03
CA PHE A 42 12.50 -11.80 -24.51
C PHE A 42 12.03 -10.64 -25.38
N MET A 43 12.61 -9.48 -25.17
CA MET A 43 12.32 -8.26 -25.92
C MET A 43 13.59 -7.40 -26.00
N ASP A 44 13.57 -6.31 -26.74
CA ASP A 44 14.64 -5.31 -26.68
C ASP A 44 14.73 -4.66 -25.30
N ILE A 45 15.87 -4.03 -25.00
CA ILE A 45 16.13 -3.46 -23.68
C ILE A 45 15.12 -2.34 -23.32
N PRO A 46 14.88 -1.33 -24.18
CA PRO A 46 13.89 -0.28 -23.90
C PRO A 46 12.48 -0.82 -23.62
N SER A 47 12.04 -1.83 -24.40
CA SER A 47 10.72 -2.47 -24.18
C SER A 47 10.66 -3.23 -22.86
N ALA A 48 11.74 -3.88 -22.44
CA ALA A 48 11.80 -4.60 -21.16
C ALA A 48 11.74 -3.63 -19.97
N GLU A 49 12.48 -2.55 -20.01
CA GLU A 49 12.44 -1.48 -19.01
C GLU A 49 11.06 -0.84 -18.95
N MET A 50 10.50 -0.44 -20.08
CA MET A 50 9.16 0.15 -20.16
C MET A 50 8.10 -0.82 -19.62
N THR A 51 8.19 -2.10 -19.95
CA THR A 51 7.23 -3.12 -19.47
C THR A 51 7.24 -3.22 -17.93
N LYS A 52 8.39 -3.08 -17.29
CA LYS A 52 8.49 -3.10 -15.82
C LYS A 52 7.75 -1.90 -15.21
N TYR A 53 8.04 -0.69 -15.70
CA TYR A 53 7.40 0.52 -15.21
C TYR A 53 5.90 0.55 -15.51
N ALA A 54 5.49 0.18 -16.72
CA ALA A 54 4.08 0.11 -17.13
C ALA A 54 3.28 -0.89 -16.27
N ALA A 55 3.85 -2.06 -15.97
CA ALA A 55 3.19 -3.05 -15.12
C ALA A 55 2.94 -2.52 -13.70
N ASN A 56 3.95 -1.93 -13.06
CA ASN A 56 3.78 -1.37 -11.72
C ASN A 56 2.83 -0.15 -11.71
N SER A 57 2.89 0.69 -12.73
CA SER A 57 1.98 1.83 -12.89
C SER A 57 0.53 1.38 -13.10
N MET A 58 0.29 0.31 -13.87
CA MET A 58 -1.04 -0.28 -14.01
C MET A 58 -1.59 -0.79 -12.68
N LEU A 59 -0.76 -1.45 -11.86
CA LEU A 59 -1.19 -1.92 -10.53
C LEU A 59 -1.49 -0.73 -9.59
N ALA A 60 -0.66 0.31 -9.60
CA ALA A 60 -0.91 1.54 -8.85
C ALA A 60 -2.21 2.23 -9.31
N THR A 61 -2.46 2.28 -10.62
CA THR A 61 -3.70 2.83 -11.19
C THR A 61 -4.93 2.09 -10.68
N ARG A 62 -4.88 0.77 -10.61
CA ARG A 62 -6.00 -0.04 -10.08
C ARG A 62 -6.29 0.26 -8.61
N ILE A 63 -5.24 0.45 -7.80
CA ILE A 63 -5.39 0.79 -6.38
C ILE A 63 -6.01 2.20 -6.24
N SER A 64 -5.43 3.21 -6.91
CA SER A 64 -5.96 4.58 -6.86
C SER A 64 -7.39 4.66 -7.39
N PHE A 65 -7.69 3.99 -8.51
CA PHE A 65 -9.05 3.91 -9.04
C PHE A 65 -10.03 3.34 -8.02
N MET A 66 -9.67 2.25 -7.33
CA MET A 66 -10.54 1.65 -6.31
C MET A 66 -10.67 2.51 -5.06
N ASN A 67 -9.65 3.27 -4.71
CA ASN A 67 -9.72 4.25 -3.62
C ASN A 67 -10.70 5.38 -3.96
N ASP A 68 -10.63 5.90 -5.18
CA ASP A 68 -11.53 6.94 -5.67
C ASP A 68 -12.99 6.44 -5.73
N ILE A 69 -13.23 5.23 -6.24
CA ILE A 69 -14.54 4.57 -6.20
C ILE A 69 -15.02 4.35 -4.75
N ALA A 70 -14.14 3.97 -3.82
CA ALA A 70 -14.52 3.77 -2.42
C ALA A 70 -14.99 5.09 -1.76
N ASN A 71 -14.27 6.18 -2.03
CA ASN A 71 -14.66 7.51 -1.56
C ASN A 71 -16.02 7.94 -2.12
N LEU A 72 -16.28 7.69 -3.42
CA LEU A 72 -17.59 7.95 -4.01
C LEU A 72 -18.69 7.06 -3.42
N CYS A 73 -18.41 5.77 -3.21
CA CYS A 73 -19.36 4.83 -2.57
C CYS A 73 -19.82 5.33 -1.20
N GLU A 74 -18.92 5.87 -0.39
CA GLU A 74 -19.29 6.46 0.92
C GLU A 74 -20.25 7.65 0.77
N LEU A 75 -20.12 8.45 -0.27
CA LEU A 75 -20.99 9.62 -0.50
C LEU A 75 -22.39 9.22 -1.01
N VAL A 76 -22.48 8.17 -1.82
CA VAL A 76 -23.75 7.73 -2.42
C VAL A 76 -24.40 6.55 -1.68
N GLY A 77 -23.81 6.07 -0.59
CA GLY A 77 -24.33 4.95 0.21
C GLY A 77 -24.17 3.58 -0.44
N ALA A 78 -23.23 3.40 -1.35
CA ALA A 78 -22.92 2.11 -1.98
C ALA A 78 -21.88 1.31 -1.17
N ASP A 79 -21.97 -0.03 -1.21
CA ASP A 79 -20.95 -0.92 -0.63
C ASP A 79 -19.83 -1.18 -1.63
N VAL A 80 -18.65 -0.63 -1.35
CA VAL A 80 -17.47 -0.80 -2.20
C VAL A 80 -17.05 -2.27 -2.36
N ASN A 81 -17.32 -3.15 -1.38
CA ASN A 81 -16.99 -4.58 -1.50
C ASN A 81 -17.91 -5.27 -2.53
N MET A 82 -19.17 -4.87 -2.60
CA MET A 82 -20.09 -5.34 -3.63
C MET A 82 -19.66 -4.84 -5.01
N VAL A 83 -19.33 -3.54 -5.13
CA VAL A 83 -18.81 -2.94 -6.36
C VAL A 83 -17.54 -3.67 -6.81
N ARG A 84 -16.57 -3.85 -5.91
CA ARG A 84 -15.32 -4.58 -6.16
C ARG A 84 -15.58 -6.01 -6.64
N SER A 85 -16.51 -6.71 -6.00
CA SER A 85 -16.87 -8.09 -6.38
C SER A 85 -17.53 -8.11 -7.75
N GLY A 86 -18.41 -7.16 -8.04
CA GLY A 86 -19.10 -7.02 -9.31
C GLY A 86 -18.11 -6.78 -10.47
N ILE A 87 -17.31 -5.72 -10.41
CA ILE A 87 -16.33 -5.43 -11.47
C ILE A 87 -15.24 -6.50 -11.59
N GLY A 88 -14.82 -7.09 -10.48
CA GLY A 88 -13.81 -8.14 -10.43
C GLY A 88 -14.28 -9.49 -10.99
N SER A 89 -15.59 -9.69 -11.19
CA SER A 89 -16.14 -10.89 -11.84
C SER A 89 -15.95 -10.86 -13.37
N ASP A 90 -15.77 -9.68 -13.96
CA ASP A 90 -15.42 -9.55 -15.37
C ASP A 90 -13.99 -10.06 -15.60
N THR A 91 -13.83 -11.08 -16.45
CA THR A 91 -12.54 -11.71 -16.75
C THR A 91 -11.52 -10.74 -17.37
N ARG A 92 -11.99 -9.69 -18.05
CA ARG A 92 -11.14 -8.63 -18.63
C ARG A 92 -10.51 -7.76 -17.54
N ILE A 93 -11.15 -7.62 -16.37
CA ILE A 93 -10.69 -6.87 -15.22
C ILE A 93 -9.97 -7.80 -14.22
N GLY A 94 -10.62 -8.87 -13.76
CA GLY A 94 -10.14 -9.80 -12.76
C GLY A 94 -10.08 -9.17 -11.34
N ARG A 95 -9.94 -10.02 -10.34
CA ARG A 95 -10.11 -9.65 -8.92
C ARG A 95 -8.88 -9.05 -8.23
N LYS A 96 -7.70 -9.13 -8.84
CA LYS A 96 -6.43 -8.72 -8.19
C LYS A 96 -6.27 -7.19 -8.22
N PHE A 97 -5.67 -6.64 -7.15
CA PHE A 97 -5.39 -5.21 -7.00
C PHE A 97 -6.63 -4.29 -7.06
N LEU A 98 -7.78 -4.78 -6.61
CA LEU A 98 -9.02 -4.02 -6.50
C LEU A 98 -9.43 -3.73 -5.05
N TYR A 99 -8.53 -3.85 -4.09
CA TYR A 99 -8.82 -3.57 -2.69
C TYR A 99 -8.53 -2.09 -2.40
N PRO A 100 -9.54 -1.30 -1.99
CA PRO A 100 -9.31 0.04 -1.50
C PRO A 100 -8.61 0.02 -0.14
N GLY A 101 -7.90 1.08 0.16
CA GLY A 101 -7.17 1.28 1.42
C GLY A 101 -6.80 2.74 1.61
N ILE A 102 -5.80 3.00 2.41
CA ILE A 102 -5.34 4.36 2.73
C ILE A 102 -4.23 4.86 1.78
N GLY A 103 -4.16 4.34 0.57
CA GLY A 103 -3.11 4.62 -0.41
C GLY A 103 -2.02 3.56 -0.43
N TYR A 104 -1.23 3.58 -1.50
CA TYR A 104 -0.07 2.71 -1.63
C TYR A 104 1.22 3.40 -1.19
N GLY A 105 2.17 2.60 -0.73
CA GLY A 105 3.53 3.00 -0.37
C GLY A 105 4.54 1.96 -0.85
N GLY A 106 5.64 1.84 -0.12
CA GLY A 106 6.73 0.93 -0.42
C GLY A 106 7.72 1.50 -1.45
N SER A 107 8.73 0.71 -1.77
CA SER A 107 9.83 1.14 -2.63
C SER A 107 9.55 1.06 -4.13
N CYS A 108 8.50 0.36 -4.54
CA CYS A 108 8.27 0.06 -5.96
C CYS A 108 7.26 1.02 -6.60
N PHE A 109 6.01 1.03 -6.14
CA PHE A 109 4.95 1.79 -6.80
C PHE A 109 5.22 3.30 -6.85
N PRO A 110 5.51 3.99 -5.72
CA PRO A 110 5.75 5.43 -5.77
C PRO A 110 6.93 5.79 -6.67
N LYS A 111 8.03 5.04 -6.54
CA LYS A 111 9.23 5.28 -7.34
C LYS A 111 9.00 5.05 -8.84
N ASP A 112 8.36 3.95 -9.21
CA ASP A 112 8.19 3.55 -10.60
C ASP A 112 7.16 4.46 -11.31
N VAL A 113 6.08 4.87 -10.64
CA VAL A 113 5.11 5.84 -11.16
C VAL A 113 5.77 7.21 -11.38
N LYS A 114 6.47 7.75 -10.37
CA LYS A 114 7.18 9.03 -10.45
C LYS A 114 8.28 9.01 -11.53
N ALA A 115 9.03 7.90 -11.64
CA ALA A 115 10.06 7.75 -12.65
C ALA A 115 9.46 7.75 -14.07
N LEU A 116 8.34 7.06 -14.29
CA LEU A 116 7.69 7.03 -15.61
C LEU A 116 7.11 8.40 -16.00
N ILE A 117 6.51 9.13 -15.06
CA ILE A 117 6.06 10.52 -15.27
C ILE A 117 7.26 11.39 -15.69
N LYS A 118 8.37 11.32 -14.93
CA LYS A 118 9.58 12.11 -15.23
C LYS A 118 10.20 11.75 -16.58
N THR A 119 10.21 10.46 -16.94
CA THR A 119 10.70 10.01 -18.25
C THR A 119 9.84 10.58 -19.37
N ALA A 120 8.51 10.59 -19.21
CA ALA A 120 7.60 11.17 -20.18
C ALA A 120 7.85 12.68 -20.35
N GLU A 121 7.99 13.44 -19.25
CA GLU A 121 8.30 14.87 -19.27
C GLU A 121 9.61 15.17 -20.02
N GLN A 122 10.65 14.38 -19.77
CA GLN A 122 11.94 14.52 -20.45
C GLN A 122 11.86 14.30 -21.97
N ASN A 123 10.83 13.56 -22.41
CA ASN A 123 10.54 13.30 -23.83
C ASN A 123 9.38 14.13 -24.38
N GLY A 124 8.97 15.21 -23.69
CA GLY A 124 7.93 16.13 -24.14
C GLY A 124 6.50 15.54 -24.11
N TYR A 125 6.29 14.48 -23.32
CA TYR A 125 4.98 13.83 -23.22
C TYR A 125 4.35 14.02 -21.84
N ASP A 126 3.07 14.39 -21.78
CA ASP A 126 2.31 14.54 -20.53
C ASP A 126 1.59 13.25 -20.15
N MET A 127 2.04 12.61 -19.08
CA MET A 127 1.51 11.36 -18.54
C MET A 127 0.26 11.60 -17.66
N ARG A 128 -0.82 12.13 -18.22
CA ARG A 128 -2.02 12.59 -17.50
C ARG A 128 -2.63 11.55 -16.57
N VAL A 129 -2.77 10.29 -17.03
CA VAL A 129 -3.34 9.22 -16.21
C VAL A 129 -2.50 8.99 -14.95
N LEU A 130 -1.18 8.90 -15.07
CA LEU A 130 -0.31 8.63 -13.91
C LEU A 130 -0.21 9.83 -12.98
N ARG A 131 -0.31 11.07 -13.48
CA ARG A 131 -0.41 12.25 -12.62
C ARG A 131 -1.67 12.20 -11.76
N ALA A 132 -2.82 11.88 -12.35
CA ALA A 132 -4.07 11.70 -11.62
C ALA A 132 -3.98 10.54 -10.60
N VAL A 133 -3.33 9.43 -10.95
CA VAL A 133 -3.11 8.29 -10.04
C VAL A 133 -2.28 8.70 -8.82
N GLU A 134 -1.22 9.48 -9.01
CA GLU A 134 -0.37 9.98 -7.93
C GLU A 134 -1.13 10.98 -7.05
N GLU A 135 -1.88 11.90 -7.65
CA GLU A 135 -2.72 12.87 -6.93
C GLU A 135 -3.76 12.16 -6.04
N VAL A 136 -4.50 11.20 -6.60
CA VAL A 136 -5.47 10.40 -5.83
C VAL A 136 -4.77 9.67 -4.68
N ASN A 137 -3.59 9.10 -4.92
CA ASN A 137 -2.84 8.40 -3.88
C ASN A 137 -2.39 9.33 -2.73
N GLU A 138 -1.92 10.53 -3.04
CA GLU A 138 -1.53 11.50 -2.02
C GLU A 138 -2.73 11.99 -1.19
N ILE A 139 -3.87 12.24 -1.83
CA ILE A 139 -5.12 12.58 -1.14
C ILE A 139 -5.54 11.42 -0.23
N GLN A 140 -5.47 10.20 -0.71
CA GLN A 140 -5.90 9.00 0.01
C GLN A 140 -5.10 8.75 1.30
N LYS A 141 -3.80 9.06 1.33
CA LYS A 141 -2.97 8.96 2.54
C LYS A 141 -3.50 9.80 3.70
N SER A 142 -4.31 10.81 3.40
CA SER A 142 -4.94 11.69 4.40
C SER A 142 -6.38 11.32 4.76
N ALA A 143 -7.00 10.37 4.06
CA ALA A 143 -8.43 10.09 4.17
C ALA A 143 -8.87 9.72 5.60
N LEU A 144 -8.08 8.92 6.33
CA LEU A 144 -8.40 8.59 7.72
C LEU A 144 -8.31 9.80 8.64
N PHE A 145 -7.35 10.69 8.43
CA PHE A 145 -7.22 11.91 9.21
C PHE A 145 -8.43 12.84 8.98
N GLU A 146 -8.87 13.01 7.73
CA GLU A 146 -10.06 13.82 7.40
C GLU A 146 -11.35 13.25 8.02
N LYS A 147 -11.49 11.92 8.05
CA LYS A 147 -12.60 11.25 8.74
C LYS A 147 -12.56 11.51 10.24
N LEU A 148 -11.37 11.50 10.83
CA LEU A 148 -11.19 11.78 12.25
C LEU A 148 -11.54 13.23 12.60
N LEU A 149 -11.13 14.21 11.77
CA LEU A 149 -11.52 15.60 11.93
C LEU A 149 -13.03 15.78 11.95
N LYS A 150 -13.74 15.12 11.03
CA LYS A 150 -15.22 15.13 11.00
C LYS A 150 -15.82 14.51 12.26
N LEU A 151 -15.29 13.35 12.71
CA LEU A 151 -15.79 12.64 13.90
C LEU A 151 -15.72 13.51 15.16
N PHE A 152 -14.63 14.25 15.35
CA PHE A 152 -14.40 15.08 16.53
C PHE A 152 -14.67 16.58 16.32
N ASN A 153 -15.35 16.96 15.24
CA ASN A 153 -15.63 18.36 14.93
C ASN A 153 -14.38 19.25 15.01
N ASN A 154 -13.27 18.79 14.42
CA ASN A 154 -11.94 19.40 14.41
C ASN A 154 -11.27 19.54 15.80
N LYS A 155 -11.76 18.87 16.84
CA LYS A 155 -11.21 18.93 18.20
C LYS A 155 -10.37 17.69 18.52
N LEU A 156 -9.16 17.60 17.95
CA LEU A 156 -8.27 16.43 18.09
C LEU A 156 -7.24 16.57 19.20
N LYS A 157 -6.99 17.77 19.69
CA LYS A 157 -5.99 17.99 20.74
C LYS A 157 -6.27 17.11 21.96
N ASP A 158 -5.22 16.47 22.47
CA ASP A 158 -5.22 15.54 23.60
C ASP A 158 -5.98 14.22 23.39
N LYS A 159 -6.58 13.99 22.21
CA LYS A 159 -7.17 12.70 21.85
C LYS A 159 -6.11 11.61 21.72
N THR A 160 -6.41 10.43 22.23
CA THR A 160 -5.53 9.25 22.12
C THR A 160 -5.96 8.39 20.95
N ILE A 161 -5.06 8.24 19.97
CA ILE A 161 -5.31 7.48 18.74
C ILE A 161 -4.46 6.23 18.72
N ALA A 162 -5.08 5.07 18.68
CA ALA A 162 -4.42 3.79 18.46
C ALA A 162 -4.30 3.51 16.95
N ILE A 163 -3.12 3.07 16.53
CA ILE A 163 -2.84 2.70 15.14
C ILE A 163 -2.34 1.26 15.10
N TRP A 164 -3.03 0.41 14.36
CA TRP A 164 -2.59 -0.95 14.04
C TRP A 164 -2.06 -0.99 12.62
N GLY A 165 -0.80 -1.35 12.49
CA GLY A 165 -0.08 -1.41 11.22
C GLY A 165 0.67 -0.12 10.88
N LEU A 166 1.96 -0.27 10.58
CA LEU A 166 2.89 0.80 10.26
C LEU A 166 3.58 0.58 8.92
N ALA A 167 3.87 -0.69 8.59
CA ALA A 167 4.43 -1.06 7.30
C ALA A 167 3.48 -0.73 6.14
N PHE A 168 4.01 -0.53 4.94
CA PHE A 168 3.18 -0.20 3.76
C PHE A 168 2.28 -1.36 3.30
N LYS A 169 2.54 -2.57 3.77
CA LYS A 169 1.73 -3.80 3.56
C LYS A 169 2.07 -4.84 4.61
N PRO A 170 1.24 -5.90 4.80
CA PRO A 170 1.58 -7.02 5.68
C PRO A 170 2.85 -7.79 5.24
N GLU A 171 3.43 -8.54 6.20
CA GLU A 171 4.57 -9.44 6.01
C GLU A 171 5.88 -8.74 5.60
N THR A 172 6.06 -7.47 6.01
CA THR A 172 7.31 -6.71 5.86
C THR A 172 7.42 -5.66 6.98
N ASP A 173 8.64 -5.21 7.23
CA ASP A 173 8.98 -4.07 8.08
C ASP A 173 9.16 -2.76 7.27
N ASP A 174 8.99 -2.82 5.95
CA ASP A 174 9.26 -1.68 5.05
C ASP A 174 8.24 -0.56 5.24
N MET A 175 8.72 0.58 5.70
CA MET A 175 7.95 1.81 5.91
C MET A 175 8.24 2.91 4.88
N ARG A 176 8.96 2.61 3.79
CA ARG A 176 9.22 3.62 2.75
C ARG A 176 7.92 4.08 2.11
N GLU A 177 7.70 5.39 2.06
CA GLU A 177 6.45 5.98 1.53
C GLU A 177 5.16 5.39 2.15
N ALA A 178 5.26 4.82 3.37
CA ALA A 178 4.11 4.20 4.05
C ALA A 178 3.07 5.26 4.42
N PRO A 179 1.79 5.05 4.12
CA PRO A 179 0.70 5.97 4.50
C PRO A 179 0.62 6.23 6.01
N ALA A 180 1.03 5.25 6.82
CA ALA A 180 1.11 5.40 8.28
C ALA A 180 1.97 6.59 8.73
N LEU A 181 3.08 6.87 8.04
CA LEU A 181 3.94 8.01 8.37
C LEU A 181 3.25 9.35 8.14
N VAL A 182 2.50 9.47 7.04
CA VAL A 182 1.71 10.67 6.72
C VAL A 182 0.61 10.88 7.77
N LEU A 183 -0.08 9.81 8.14
CA LEU A 183 -1.12 9.84 9.17
C LEU A 183 -0.56 10.24 10.54
N ILE A 184 0.54 9.62 10.98
CA ILE A 184 1.19 9.93 12.25
C ILE A 184 1.63 11.40 12.30
N ASP A 185 2.22 11.92 11.23
CA ASP A 185 2.67 13.31 11.17
C ASP A 185 1.50 14.29 11.33
N LYS A 186 0.40 14.08 10.62
CA LYS A 186 -0.83 14.88 10.73
C LYS A 186 -1.44 14.82 12.15
N LEU A 187 -1.50 13.64 12.76
CA LEU A 187 -2.01 13.45 14.12
C LEU A 187 -1.15 14.17 15.16
N ARG A 188 0.18 14.12 15.01
CA ARG A 188 1.11 14.86 15.86
C ARG A 188 0.91 16.36 15.75
N GLN A 189 0.80 16.88 14.54
CA GLN A 189 0.54 18.31 14.28
C GLN A 189 -0.80 18.75 14.87
N ALA A 190 -1.79 17.85 14.92
CA ALA A 190 -3.09 18.10 15.55
C ALA A 190 -3.08 18.00 17.09
N GLY A 191 -1.94 17.64 17.70
CA GLY A 191 -1.79 17.52 19.15
C GLY A 191 -2.37 16.24 19.74
N CYS A 192 -2.53 15.18 18.95
CA CYS A 192 -2.98 13.87 19.42
C CYS A 192 -1.88 13.14 20.19
N LYS A 193 -2.29 12.29 21.14
CA LYS A 193 -1.48 11.22 21.70
C LYS A 193 -1.61 10.00 20.81
N ILE A 194 -0.50 9.39 20.41
CA ILE A 194 -0.51 8.30 19.43
C ILE A 194 0.10 7.06 20.05
N ARG A 195 -0.61 5.94 19.93
CA ARG A 195 -0.16 4.62 20.37
C ARG A 195 -0.13 3.72 19.14
N VAL A 196 1.00 3.06 18.89
CA VAL A 196 1.19 2.30 17.66
C VAL A 196 1.53 0.84 17.95
N TYR A 197 1.07 -0.05 17.09
CA TYR A 197 1.47 -1.44 17.07
C TYR A 197 1.58 -1.96 15.64
N ASP A 198 2.67 -2.67 15.35
CA ASP A 198 2.90 -3.40 14.11
C ASP A 198 3.72 -4.65 14.42
N PRO A 199 3.39 -5.85 13.90
CA PRO A 199 4.13 -7.08 14.19
C PRO A 199 5.59 -7.08 13.76
N ALA A 200 5.98 -6.23 12.79
CA ALA A 200 7.31 -6.25 12.18
C ALA A 200 7.99 -4.88 12.13
N ALA A 201 7.23 -3.78 12.03
CA ALA A 201 7.78 -2.47 11.69
C ALA A 201 8.04 -1.54 12.89
N MET A 202 7.92 -2.01 14.13
CA MET A 202 8.09 -1.17 15.33
C MET A 202 9.48 -0.53 15.40
N GLU A 203 10.54 -1.32 15.23
CA GLU A 203 11.94 -0.84 15.25
C GLU A 203 12.22 0.13 14.09
N GLU A 204 11.72 -0.18 12.90
CA GLU A 204 11.88 0.70 11.74
C GLU A 204 11.12 2.02 11.93
N CYS A 205 9.95 1.98 12.54
CA CYS A 205 9.19 3.17 12.91
C CYS A 205 9.98 4.03 13.90
N LYS A 206 10.49 3.42 14.97
CA LYS A 206 11.28 4.11 15.98
C LYS A 206 12.54 4.73 15.39
N ARG A 207 13.20 4.05 14.46
CA ARG A 207 14.36 4.59 13.73
C ARG A 207 14.02 5.85 12.93
N ARG A 208 12.78 5.93 12.37
CA ARG A 208 12.34 7.05 11.51
C ARG A 208 11.82 8.25 12.27
N ILE A 209 11.01 8.02 13.30
CA ILE A 209 10.29 9.09 14.00
C ILE A 209 10.64 9.23 15.49
N GLY A 210 11.61 8.43 15.98
CA GLY A 210 12.07 8.46 17.38
C GLY A 210 10.96 8.11 18.36
N ASP A 211 11.05 8.67 19.56
CA ASP A 211 10.09 8.44 20.65
C ASP A 211 8.89 9.42 20.60
N SER A 212 8.45 9.79 19.40
CA SER A 212 7.34 10.74 19.21
C SER A 212 5.95 10.12 19.36
N VAL A 213 5.87 8.80 19.53
CA VAL A 213 4.66 8.01 19.74
C VAL A 213 4.92 6.95 20.80
N TYR A 214 3.85 6.40 21.39
CA TYR A 214 3.97 5.25 22.28
C TYR A 214 4.01 3.96 21.47
N TYR A 215 5.04 3.15 21.67
CA TYR A 215 5.24 1.85 21.04
C TYR A 215 4.66 0.75 21.93
N ALA A 216 3.50 0.23 21.55
CA ALA A 216 2.78 -0.76 22.35
C ALA A 216 3.43 -2.15 22.26
N HIS A 217 3.32 -2.93 23.34
CA HIS A 217 3.84 -4.30 23.39
C HIS A 217 3.03 -5.28 22.53
N ASP A 218 1.73 -5.04 22.42
CA ASP A 218 0.82 -5.82 21.60
C ASP A 218 -0.34 -4.95 21.08
N MET A 219 -1.21 -5.56 20.29
CA MET A 219 -2.35 -4.87 19.69
C MET A 219 -3.38 -4.37 20.73
N TYR A 220 -3.51 -5.03 21.88
CA TYR A 220 -4.44 -4.63 22.93
C TYR A 220 -3.86 -3.55 23.84
N ASP A 221 -2.55 -3.57 24.11
CA ASP A 221 -1.86 -2.45 24.76
C ASP A 221 -2.00 -1.17 23.91
N ALA A 222 -1.94 -1.28 22.59
CA ALA A 222 -2.10 -0.11 21.73
C ALA A 222 -3.46 0.60 21.92
N VAL A 223 -4.52 -0.12 22.20
CA VAL A 223 -5.89 0.44 22.35
C VAL A 223 -6.25 0.85 23.78
N LEU A 224 -5.33 0.68 24.76
CA LEU A 224 -5.58 1.07 26.14
C LEU A 224 -5.83 2.58 26.23
N ASP A 225 -7.00 2.95 26.77
CA ASP A 225 -7.48 4.33 26.93
C ASP A 225 -7.49 5.14 25.62
N ALA A 226 -7.57 4.46 24.47
CA ALA A 226 -7.67 5.13 23.18
C ALA A 226 -9.10 5.61 22.89
N ASP A 227 -9.23 6.83 22.35
CA ASP A 227 -10.49 7.38 21.85
C ASP A 227 -10.89 6.76 20.50
N VAL A 228 -9.88 6.38 19.69
CA VAL A 228 -10.08 5.79 18.35
C VAL A 228 -9.04 4.72 18.07
N LEU A 229 -9.47 3.66 17.38
CA LEU A 229 -8.60 2.67 16.76
C LEU A 229 -8.64 2.84 15.23
N MET A 230 -7.45 2.95 14.62
CA MET A 230 -7.26 2.97 13.18
C MET A 230 -6.50 1.74 12.72
N LEU A 231 -7.10 0.95 11.82
CA LEU A 231 -6.41 -0.14 11.12
C LEU A 231 -5.81 0.42 9.83
N VAL A 232 -4.48 0.47 9.78
CA VAL A 232 -3.70 1.07 8.69
C VAL A 232 -3.10 0.01 7.78
N THR A 233 -2.57 -1.08 8.37
CA THR A 233 -2.05 -2.22 7.60
C THR A 233 -2.79 -3.48 8.03
N GLU A 234 -3.35 -4.19 7.05
CA GLU A 234 -4.25 -5.33 7.25
C GLU A 234 -3.51 -6.63 7.61
N TRP A 235 -2.75 -6.62 8.69
CA TRP A 235 -2.11 -7.83 9.23
C TRP A 235 -3.12 -8.93 9.55
N LYS A 236 -2.73 -10.18 9.40
CA LYS A 236 -3.62 -11.34 9.64
C LYS A 236 -4.18 -11.36 11.05
N GLU A 237 -3.37 -11.00 12.04
CA GLU A 237 -3.78 -10.94 13.45
C GLU A 237 -4.83 -9.85 13.73
N CYS A 238 -4.86 -8.78 12.94
CA CYS A 238 -5.86 -7.71 13.06
C CYS A 238 -7.23 -8.07 12.47
N ARG A 239 -7.38 -9.24 11.82
CA ARG A 239 -8.64 -9.61 11.14
C ARG A 239 -9.71 -10.12 12.08
N LEU A 240 -9.32 -10.79 13.17
CA LEU A 240 -10.22 -11.39 14.14
C LEU A 240 -9.83 -10.99 15.57
N PRO A 241 -9.86 -9.70 15.91
CA PRO A 241 -9.54 -9.26 17.25
C PRO A 241 -10.68 -9.59 18.23
N SER A 242 -10.37 -9.62 19.52
CA SER A 242 -11.41 -9.70 20.55
C SER A 242 -12.11 -8.36 20.72
N TRP A 243 -13.20 -8.14 19.99
CA TRP A 243 -14.01 -6.92 20.11
C TRP A 243 -14.51 -6.64 21.54
N PRO A 244 -14.89 -7.65 22.36
CA PRO A 244 -15.23 -7.40 23.76
C PRO A 244 -14.09 -6.81 24.57
N VAL A 245 -12.84 -7.28 24.34
CA VAL A 245 -11.64 -6.71 25.00
C VAL A 245 -11.45 -5.27 24.55
N ILE A 246 -11.45 -5.00 23.25
CA ILE A 246 -11.27 -3.66 22.70
C ILE A 246 -12.28 -2.68 23.29
N LYS A 247 -13.59 -3.03 23.27
CA LYS A 247 -14.66 -2.19 23.82
C LYS A 247 -14.48 -1.90 25.33
N LYS A 248 -13.89 -2.83 26.08
CA LYS A 248 -13.64 -2.65 27.51
C LYS A 248 -12.40 -1.80 27.79
N THR A 249 -11.43 -1.82 26.86
CA THR A 249 -10.11 -1.24 27.05
C THR A 249 -10.01 0.19 26.51
N MET A 250 -10.78 0.51 25.48
CA MET A 250 -10.87 1.87 24.92
C MET A 250 -11.72 2.78 25.81
N THR A 251 -11.50 4.08 25.69
CA THR A 251 -12.36 5.12 26.29
C THR A 251 -13.77 5.01 25.71
N GLN A 252 -14.81 5.08 26.58
CA GLN A 252 -16.22 5.03 26.17
C GLN A 252 -16.71 6.37 25.64
#